data_e7ec474c04992799403d3a95a699bc1c
#
_entry.id   e7ec474c04992799403d3a95a699bc1c
#
_cell.length_a   1.000
_cell.length_b   1.000
_cell.length_c   1.000
_cell.angle_alpha   90.00
_cell.angle_beta   90.00
_cell.angle_gamma   90.00
#
_symmetry.space_group_name_H-M   'P 1'
#
loop_
_entity.id
_entity.type
_entity.pdbx_description
1 polymer ?
#
loop_
_entity_poly.entity_id
_entity_poly.type
_entity_poly.pdbx_seq_one_letter_code
_entity_poly.pdbx_strand_id
1 'polypeptide(L)'
;WEAVPTTNPLCDDIDDAARKLGYVFDKTKTAETGAILCGQPGMGKSEAIRQALSAAGLKGLFFKHGDQRQLLDAFEMAHRNRQPLILEEADNVLKSEGQANILKEAMDQAGNRVWTTKRREPDEDGKLVMQVVRIPLTAPLVLTSNKDLRDDRQFEPKMRPHVSALRSRVAPLYIGADRLTAWEYSCYLAICQRMLHKPDERTSISPAIQDRALEWFTVNLLRLEDGSPRTLKAVAKFISYNPEQPRLWAKDMKAMLVSPDQPDFIPPGGVMPRIFLDRMAKARMSLRRAA
;
A
#
# COMPACT_ATOMS: atom_id res chain seq x y z
N TRP A 1 -26.18 1.77 10.08
CA TRP A 1 -25.21 0.71 9.78
C TRP A 1 -24.30 0.57 11.00
N GLU A 2 -24.67 -0.23 11.98
CA GLU A 2 -23.75 -0.66 13.01
C GLU A 2 -22.70 -1.59 12.37
N ALA A 3 -21.45 -1.47 12.84
CA ALA A 3 -20.34 -2.18 12.27
C ALA A 3 -20.60 -3.70 12.29
N VAL A 4 -20.81 -4.28 11.11
CA VAL A 4 -20.79 -5.74 10.97
C VAL A 4 -19.37 -6.17 11.32
N PRO A 5 -19.17 -7.05 12.31
CA PRO A 5 -17.86 -7.62 12.52
C PRO A 5 -17.49 -8.37 11.25
N THR A 6 -16.62 -7.79 10.45
CA THR A 6 -16.13 -8.45 9.26
C THR A 6 -15.02 -9.38 9.71
N THR A 7 -15.26 -10.64 9.53
CA THR A 7 -14.23 -11.69 9.57
C THR A 7 -13.46 -11.73 8.26
N ASN A 8 -13.26 -10.57 7.61
CA ASN A 8 -12.50 -10.54 6.37
C ASN A 8 -11.01 -10.67 6.72
N PRO A 9 -10.31 -11.72 6.28
CA PRO A 9 -8.91 -11.98 6.64
C PRO A 9 -7.98 -10.80 6.30
N LEU A 10 -8.32 -10.01 5.27
CA LEU A 10 -7.52 -8.86 4.88
C LEU A 10 -7.64 -7.69 5.89
N CYS A 11 -8.80 -7.54 6.55
CA CYS A 11 -8.93 -6.58 7.65
C CYS A 11 -8.03 -6.98 8.82
N ASP A 12 -8.05 -8.26 9.18
CA ASP A 12 -7.23 -8.79 10.27
C ASP A 12 -5.74 -8.64 9.97
N ASP A 13 -5.32 -8.90 8.73
CA ASP A 13 -3.93 -8.72 8.27
C ASP A 13 -3.50 -7.24 8.34
N ILE A 14 -4.38 -6.30 7.97
CA ILE A 14 -4.11 -4.86 8.02
C ILE A 14 -3.98 -4.40 9.47
N ASP A 15 -4.88 -4.82 10.34
CA ASP A 15 -4.88 -4.45 11.76
C ASP A 15 -3.67 -5.07 12.49
N ASP A 16 -3.31 -6.32 12.16
CA ASP A 16 -2.11 -6.97 12.71
C ASP A 16 -0.83 -6.26 12.23
N ALA A 17 -0.77 -5.88 10.96
CA ALA A 17 0.34 -5.08 10.44
C ALA A 17 0.42 -3.71 11.10
N ALA A 18 -0.71 -3.02 11.29
CA ALA A 18 -0.76 -1.74 11.98
C ALA A 18 -0.28 -1.85 13.43
N ARG A 19 -0.70 -2.89 14.14
CA ARG A 19 -0.25 -3.18 15.52
C ARG A 19 1.26 -3.43 15.58
N LYS A 20 1.82 -4.22 14.65
CA LYS A 20 3.27 -4.48 14.58
C LYS A 20 4.06 -3.21 14.24
N LEU A 21 3.56 -2.37 13.34
CA LEU A 21 4.15 -1.05 13.05
C LEU A 21 4.15 -0.14 14.29
N GLY A 22 3.12 -0.23 15.13
CA GLY A 22 3.06 0.48 16.40
C GLY A 22 4.27 0.18 17.31
N TYR A 23 4.78 -1.06 17.30
CA TYR A 23 6.00 -1.41 18.03
C TYR A 23 7.25 -0.73 17.44
N VAL A 24 7.36 -0.65 16.11
CA VAL A 24 8.48 0.04 15.45
C VAL A 24 8.48 1.54 15.76
N PHE A 25 7.31 2.13 15.89
CA PHE A 25 7.17 3.57 16.21
C PHE A 25 7.37 3.87 17.70
N ASP A 26 7.10 2.91 18.57
CA ASP A 26 7.27 3.06 20.02
C ASP A 26 8.62 2.49 20.50
N LYS A 27 9.64 3.33 20.41
CA LYS A 27 11.01 2.99 20.82
C LYS A 27 11.15 2.57 22.29
N THR A 28 10.13 2.79 23.12
CA THR A 28 10.17 2.38 24.53
C THR A 28 9.83 0.91 24.70
N LYS A 29 9.19 0.29 23.70
CA LYS A 29 8.69 -1.09 23.79
C LYS A 29 9.57 -2.12 23.11
N THR A 30 10.29 -1.72 22.06
CA THR A 30 11.12 -2.67 21.29
C THR A 30 12.41 -2.06 20.77
N ALA A 31 13.40 -2.93 20.51
CA ALA A 31 14.63 -2.57 19.81
C ALA A 31 14.45 -2.60 18.26
N GLU A 32 13.23 -2.80 17.76
CA GLU A 32 12.99 -2.86 16.32
C GLU A 32 13.27 -1.53 15.65
N THR A 33 14.06 -1.57 14.59
CA THR A 33 14.54 -0.41 13.87
C THR A 33 13.71 -0.09 12.63
N GLY A 34 12.92 -1.07 12.17
CA GLY A 34 12.10 -0.92 10.97
C GLY A 34 11.08 -2.04 10.77
N ALA A 35 10.28 -1.89 9.74
CA ALA A 35 9.34 -2.90 9.26
C ALA A 35 9.33 -2.94 7.73
N ILE A 36 8.98 -4.10 7.18
CA ILE A 36 8.81 -4.31 5.74
C ILE A 36 7.40 -4.85 5.51
N LEU A 37 6.58 -4.12 4.74
CA LEU A 37 5.25 -4.54 4.34
C LEU A 37 5.26 -4.92 2.86
N CYS A 38 5.01 -6.19 2.60
CA CYS A 38 4.91 -6.76 1.26
C CYS A 38 3.45 -7.02 0.89
N GLY A 39 3.15 -7.01 -0.39
CA GLY A 39 1.82 -7.41 -0.88
C GLY A 39 1.41 -6.67 -2.14
N GLN A 40 0.39 -7.16 -2.80
CA GLN A 40 -0.11 -6.58 -4.04
C GLN A 40 -0.54 -5.12 -3.88
N PRO A 41 -0.53 -4.31 -4.97
CA PRO A 41 -1.04 -2.95 -4.95
C PRO A 41 -2.51 -2.91 -4.48
N GLY A 42 -2.86 -1.90 -3.68
CA GLY A 42 -4.24 -1.70 -3.24
C GLY A 42 -4.71 -2.56 -2.05
N MET A 43 -3.88 -3.46 -1.49
CA MET A 43 -4.25 -4.39 -0.42
C MET A 43 -4.14 -3.81 1.00
N GLY A 44 -4.06 -2.49 1.17
CA GLY A 44 -4.14 -1.89 2.51
C GLY A 44 -2.80 -1.58 3.17
N LYS A 45 -1.63 -1.78 2.51
CA LYS A 45 -0.32 -1.44 3.10
C LYS A 45 -0.25 -0.02 3.65
N SER A 46 -0.65 0.97 2.83
CA SER A 46 -0.67 2.38 3.24
C SER A 46 -1.73 2.65 4.32
N GLU A 47 -2.80 1.86 4.37
CA GLU A 47 -3.82 1.95 5.41
C GLU A 47 -3.27 1.49 6.77
N ALA A 48 -2.57 0.34 6.81
CA ALA A 48 -1.90 -0.15 8.01
C ALA A 48 -0.90 0.89 8.58
N ILE A 49 -0.12 1.53 7.69
CA ILE A 49 0.81 2.59 8.08
C ILE A 49 0.06 3.80 8.68
N ARG A 50 -1.03 4.24 8.02
CA ARG A 50 -1.81 5.38 8.46
C ARG A 50 -2.45 5.13 9.83
N GLN A 51 -3.00 3.93 10.05
CA GLN A 51 -3.56 3.52 11.34
C GLN A 51 -2.49 3.53 12.44
N ALA A 52 -1.32 2.94 12.18
CA ALA A 52 -0.22 2.90 13.14
C ALA A 52 0.31 4.29 13.49
N LEU A 53 0.50 5.17 12.48
CA LEU A 53 0.92 6.55 12.71
C LEU A 53 -0.12 7.33 13.53
N SER A 54 -1.41 7.17 13.20
CA SER A 54 -2.50 7.81 13.93
C SER A 54 -2.56 7.36 15.39
N ALA A 55 -2.45 6.05 15.62
CA ALA A 55 -2.45 5.48 16.97
C ALA A 55 -1.25 5.94 17.80
N ALA A 56 -0.10 6.16 17.16
CA ALA A 56 1.11 6.68 17.81
C ALA A 56 1.14 8.21 17.94
N GLY A 57 0.17 8.94 17.38
CA GLY A 57 0.17 10.41 17.33
C GLY A 57 1.32 11.00 16.50
N LEU A 58 1.84 10.25 15.53
CA LEU A 58 3.01 10.62 14.74
C LEU A 58 2.63 11.05 13.32
N LYS A 59 3.49 11.89 12.75
CA LYS A 59 3.49 12.20 11.31
C LYS A 59 4.66 11.47 10.65
N GLY A 60 4.40 10.72 9.59
CA GLY A 60 5.45 10.06 8.81
C GLY A 60 6.01 10.97 7.72
N LEU A 61 7.31 10.84 7.42
CA LEU A 61 7.91 11.40 6.23
C LEU A 61 7.85 10.35 5.12
N PHE A 62 7.11 10.66 4.06
CA PHE A 62 6.91 9.73 2.93
C PHE A 62 7.91 10.02 1.82
N PHE A 63 8.57 8.96 1.35
CA PHE A 63 9.52 9.00 0.24
C PHE A 63 9.19 7.88 -0.75
N LYS A 64 8.96 8.22 -2.03
CA LYS A 64 8.54 7.22 -3.02
C LYS A 64 9.69 6.69 -3.84
N HIS A 65 10.49 7.58 -4.42
CA HIS A 65 11.61 7.23 -5.27
C HIS A 65 12.58 8.40 -5.36
N GLY A 66 13.81 8.08 -5.66
CA GLY A 66 14.87 9.04 -5.78
C GLY A 66 16.22 8.33 -5.94
N ASP A 67 17.26 9.10 -6.13
CA ASP A 67 18.62 8.60 -6.13
C ASP A 67 19.14 8.36 -4.69
N GLN A 68 20.37 7.87 -4.61
CA GLN A 68 21.00 7.59 -3.31
C GLN A 68 21.12 8.84 -2.42
N ARG A 69 21.37 10.01 -3.03
CA ARG A 69 21.51 11.27 -2.31
C ARG A 69 20.16 11.70 -1.71
N GLN A 70 19.11 11.64 -2.51
CA GLN A 70 17.76 12.00 -2.05
C GLN A 70 17.28 11.06 -0.94
N LEU A 71 17.63 9.77 -0.99
CA LEU A 71 17.35 8.83 0.10
C LEU A 71 18.08 9.25 1.39
N LEU A 72 19.34 9.63 1.31
CA LEU A 72 20.10 10.10 2.46
C LEU A 72 19.56 11.42 3.02
N ASP A 73 19.14 12.35 2.14
CA ASP A 73 18.48 13.60 2.55
C ASP A 73 17.16 13.32 3.27
N ALA A 74 16.40 12.32 2.82
CA ALA A 74 15.18 11.88 3.50
C ALA A 74 15.46 11.31 4.90
N PHE A 75 16.52 10.52 5.09
CA PHE A 75 16.94 10.04 6.41
C PHE A 75 17.34 11.19 7.34
N GLU A 76 18.12 12.13 6.84
CA GLU A 76 18.54 13.31 7.61
C GLU A 76 17.33 14.14 8.04
N MET A 77 16.39 14.39 7.13
CA MET A 77 15.15 15.12 7.42
C MET A 77 14.28 14.37 8.46
N ALA A 78 14.10 13.06 8.28
CA ALA A 78 13.32 12.24 9.21
C ALA A 78 13.94 12.23 10.61
N HIS A 79 15.28 12.13 10.70
CA HIS A 79 16.00 12.22 11.97
C HIS A 79 15.82 13.60 12.63
N ARG A 80 16.04 14.69 11.89
CA ARG A 80 15.90 16.08 12.37
C ARG A 80 14.49 16.38 12.88
N ASN A 81 13.48 15.90 12.15
CA ASN A 81 12.08 16.11 12.50
C ASN A 81 11.54 15.08 13.51
N ARG A 82 12.34 14.09 13.91
CA ARG A 82 11.94 12.96 14.78
C ARG A 82 10.71 12.22 14.23
N GLN A 83 10.67 12.00 12.91
CA GLN A 83 9.58 11.36 12.21
C GLN A 83 10.00 9.97 11.73
N PRO A 84 9.09 8.98 11.65
CA PRO A 84 9.32 7.76 10.90
C PRO A 84 9.51 8.06 9.41
N LEU A 85 10.46 7.39 8.77
CA LEU A 85 10.65 7.41 7.32
C LEU A 85 9.89 6.27 6.67
N ILE A 86 8.97 6.59 5.78
CA ILE A 86 8.13 5.64 5.06
C ILE A 86 8.59 5.62 3.60
N LEU A 87 9.23 4.52 3.18
CA LEU A 87 9.62 4.31 1.79
C LEU A 87 8.49 3.59 1.06
N GLU A 88 7.71 4.33 0.29
CA GLU A 88 6.66 3.75 -0.55
C GLU A 88 7.27 3.18 -1.84
N GLU A 89 6.78 1.99 -2.26
CA GLU A 89 7.26 1.33 -3.48
C GLU A 89 8.78 1.09 -3.47
N ALA A 90 9.30 0.56 -2.35
CA ALA A 90 10.74 0.30 -2.18
C ALA A 90 11.34 -0.64 -3.24
N ASP A 91 10.51 -1.26 -4.09
CA ASP A 91 10.93 -2.03 -5.26
C ASP A 91 11.92 -1.27 -6.16
N ASN A 92 11.79 0.06 -6.25
CA ASN A 92 12.70 0.91 -7.02
C ASN A 92 14.03 1.13 -6.31
N VAL A 93 13.99 1.33 -4.99
CA VAL A 93 15.18 1.46 -4.14
C VAL A 93 15.97 0.15 -4.13
N LEU A 94 15.28 -0.99 -4.14
CA LEU A 94 15.87 -2.33 -4.19
C LEU A 94 16.44 -2.74 -5.56
N LYS A 95 16.48 -1.85 -6.55
CA LYS A 95 17.22 -2.03 -7.82
C LYS A 95 18.67 -1.53 -7.75
N SER A 96 19.00 -0.74 -6.73
CA SER A 96 20.32 -0.11 -6.54
C SER A 96 21.04 -0.73 -5.35
N GLU A 97 22.22 -1.30 -5.58
CA GLU A 97 23.06 -1.85 -4.50
C GLU A 97 23.45 -0.80 -3.46
N GLY A 98 23.75 0.43 -3.90
CA GLY A 98 24.09 1.53 -3.01
C GLY A 98 22.94 1.88 -2.07
N GLN A 99 21.72 1.97 -2.60
CA GLN A 99 20.53 2.24 -1.79
C GLN A 99 20.18 1.06 -0.88
N ALA A 100 20.29 -0.19 -1.37
CA ALA A 100 20.07 -1.37 -0.55
C ALA A 100 21.06 -1.47 0.61
N ASN A 101 22.31 -1.03 0.44
CA ASN A 101 23.30 -0.97 1.52
C ASN A 101 22.91 0.05 2.59
N ILE A 102 22.39 1.22 2.20
CA ILE A 102 21.86 2.21 3.17
C ILE A 102 20.70 1.61 3.96
N LEU A 103 19.78 0.92 3.31
CA LEU A 103 18.65 0.29 3.99
C LEU A 103 19.10 -0.80 4.99
N LYS A 104 20.10 -1.61 4.60
CA LYS A 104 20.68 -2.62 5.51
C LYS A 104 21.30 -1.98 6.75
N GLU A 105 22.02 -0.89 6.59
CA GLU A 105 22.59 -0.14 7.70
C GLU A 105 21.50 0.49 8.58
N ALA A 106 20.47 1.08 7.97
CA ALA A 106 19.36 1.68 8.69
C ALA A 106 18.53 0.66 9.50
N MET A 107 18.47 -0.59 9.05
CA MET A 107 17.75 -1.68 9.72
C MET A 107 18.65 -2.53 10.62
N ASP A 108 19.92 -2.18 10.78
CA ASP A 108 20.80 -2.91 11.68
C ASP A 108 20.42 -2.63 13.14
N GLN A 109 20.22 -3.70 13.89
CA GLN A 109 19.85 -3.63 15.31
C GLN A 109 21.05 -3.37 16.23
N ALA A 110 22.24 -3.73 15.77
CA ALA A 110 23.46 -3.72 16.61
C ALA A 110 24.38 -2.49 16.37
N GLY A 111 24.15 -1.72 15.31
CA GLY A 111 25.09 -0.69 14.86
C GLY A 111 24.72 0.75 15.23
N ASN A 112 25.67 1.65 15.06
CA ASN A 112 25.49 3.09 15.22
C ASN A 112 24.56 3.72 14.17
N ARG A 113 24.16 2.97 13.17
CA ARG A 113 23.27 3.39 12.09
C ARG A 113 23.59 4.79 11.54
N VAL A 114 24.84 4.97 11.12
CA VAL A 114 25.35 6.23 10.57
C VAL A 114 25.97 5.96 9.21
N TRP A 115 25.48 6.65 8.18
CA TRP A 115 26.07 6.59 6.84
C TRP A 115 27.08 7.71 6.66
N THR A 116 28.29 7.37 6.26
CA THR A 116 29.34 8.35 5.98
C THR A 116 29.46 8.56 4.48
N THR A 117 29.36 9.78 4.03
CA THR A 117 29.46 10.15 2.62
C THR A 117 30.21 11.46 2.45
N LYS A 118 30.62 11.78 1.20
CA LYS A 118 31.20 13.07 0.84
C LYS A 118 30.14 13.92 0.14
N ARG A 119 29.94 15.15 0.61
CA ARG A 119 29.05 16.14 -0.01
C ARG A 119 29.80 17.43 -0.28
N ARG A 120 29.39 18.17 -1.32
CA ARG A 120 29.78 19.55 -1.50
C ARG A 120 28.92 20.43 -0.62
N GLU A 121 29.52 21.06 0.36
CA GLU A 121 28.83 21.97 1.28
C GLU A 121 29.60 23.28 1.35
N PRO A 122 28.93 24.42 1.61
CA PRO A 122 29.61 25.69 1.81
C PRO A 122 30.49 25.65 3.06
N ASP A 123 31.72 26.12 2.96
CA ASP A 123 32.55 26.39 4.13
C ASP A 123 32.14 27.72 4.81
N GLU A 124 32.92 28.15 5.80
CA GLU A 124 32.68 29.40 6.54
C GLU A 124 32.66 30.65 5.65
N ASP A 125 33.38 30.60 4.52
CA ASP A 125 33.43 31.67 3.53
C ASP A 125 32.39 31.55 2.43
N GLY A 126 31.49 30.53 2.51
CA GLY A 126 30.47 30.26 1.51
C GLY A 126 30.94 29.52 0.25
N LYS A 127 32.20 29.09 0.22
CA LYS A 127 32.80 28.35 -0.90
C LYS A 127 32.46 26.86 -0.81
N LEU A 128 31.94 26.28 -1.91
CA LEU A 128 31.61 24.85 -1.97
C LEU A 128 32.87 23.97 -1.90
N VAL A 129 33.03 23.28 -0.79
CA VAL A 129 34.13 22.32 -0.54
C VAL A 129 33.58 20.92 -0.31
N MET A 130 34.41 19.91 -0.58
CA MET A 130 34.08 18.52 -0.31
C MET A 130 34.25 18.21 1.16
N GLN A 131 33.16 18.00 1.87
CA GLN A 131 33.18 17.64 3.29
C GLN A 131 32.72 16.19 3.50
N VAL A 132 33.24 15.55 4.55
CA VAL A 132 32.79 14.24 5.03
C VAL A 132 31.62 14.45 5.95
N VAL A 133 30.43 14.00 5.53
CA VAL A 133 29.19 14.14 6.27
C VAL A 133 28.79 12.80 6.86
N ARG A 134 28.33 12.81 8.12
CA ARG A 134 27.77 11.65 8.81
C ARG A 134 26.28 11.83 8.94
N ILE A 135 25.51 10.95 8.30
CA ILE A 135 24.05 11.01 8.25
C ILE A 135 23.49 9.95 9.20
N PRO A 136 22.74 10.33 10.23
CA PRO A 136 22.14 9.38 11.13
C PRO A 136 20.98 8.66 10.44
N LEU A 137 20.99 7.31 10.47
CA LEU A 137 19.94 6.44 9.96
C LEU A 137 19.04 5.92 11.09
N THR A 138 18.83 6.71 12.13
CA THR A 138 18.17 6.29 13.39
C THR A 138 16.66 6.48 13.38
N ALA A 139 16.09 7.12 12.35
CA ALA A 139 14.64 7.23 12.20
C ALA A 139 14.02 5.82 12.08
N PRO A 140 12.85 5.56 12.68
CA PRO A 140 12.09 4.35 12.40
C PRO A 140 11.83 4.24 10.91
N LEU A 141 12.13 3.08 10.30
CA LEU A 141 12.04 2.89 8.86
C LEU A 141 10.95 1.90 8.50
N VAL A 142 10.03 2.29 7.63
CA VAL A 142 9.02 1.39 7.07
C VAL A 142 9.19 1.32 5.55
N LEU A 143 9.34 0.11 5.02
CA LEU A 143 9.37 -0.15 3.59
C LEU A 143 8.03 -0.74 3.15
N THR A 144 7.49 -0.26 2.02
CA THR A 144 6.40 -0.98 1.34
C THR A 144 6.90 -1.51 0.00
N SER A 145 6.57 -2.77 -0.30
CA SER A 145 6.92 -3.44 -1.56
C SER A 145 5.70 -4.10 -2.17
N ASN A 146 5.60 -4.05 -3.49
CA ASN A 146 4.61 -4.81 -4.25
C ASN A 146 5.11 -6.24 -4.53
N LYS A 147 6.39 -6.49 -4.32
CA LYS A 147 7.02 -7.80 -4.41
C LYS A 147 7.02 -8.49 -3.06
N ASP A 148 6.90 -9.80 -3.07
CA ASP A 148 7.12 -10.60 -1.87
C ASP A 148 8.63 -10.77 -1.63
N LEU A 149 9.16 -10.11 -0.61
CA LEU A 149 10.58 -10.23 -0.28
C LEU A 149 10.98 -11.66 0.15
N ARG A 150 10.03 -12.53 0.42
CA ARG A 150 10.30 -13.96 0.73
C ARG A 150 10.59 -14.79 -0.53
N ASP A 151 10.18 -14.30 -1.71
CA ASP A 151 10.39 -14.96 -3.00
C ASP A 151 11.55 -14.29 -3.77
N ASP A 152 12.75 -14.88 -3.65
CA ASP A 152 13.94 -14.37 -4.31
C ASP A 152 13.85 -14.30 -5.84
N ARG A 153 12.93 -15.09 -6.47
CA ARG A 153 12.73 -15.11 -7.92
C ARG A 153 12.18 -13.78 -8.45
N GLN A 154 11.54 -12.99 -7.61
CA GLN A 154 11.01 -11.67 -7.96
C GLN A 154 12.10 -10.58 -8.08
N PHE A 155 13.35 -10.91 -7.73
CA PHE A 155 14.46 -9.97 -7.73
C PHE A 155 15.56 -10.39 -8.70
N GLU A 156 16.22 -9.39 -9.29
CA GLU A 156 17.40 -9.62 -10.12
C GLU A 156 18.48 -10.39 -9.33
N PRO A 157 19.23 -11.31 -9.96
CA PRO A 157 20.20 -12.14 -9.25
C PRO A 157 21.19 -11.36 -8.37
N LYS A 158 21.66 -10.21 -8.85
CA LYS A 158 22.57 -9.32 -8.10
C LYS A 158 21.95 -8.72 -6.83
N MET A 159 20.61 -8.57 -6.80
CA MET A 159 19.91 -7.97 -5.66
C MET A 159 19.47 -8.99 -4.61
N ARG A 160 19.42 -10.29 -4.93
CA ARG A 160 18.98 -11.34 -4.00
C ARG A 160 19.76 -11.38 -2.68
N PRO A 161 21.11 -11.24 -2.67
CA PRO A 161 21.86 -11.17 -1.41
C PRO A 161 21.46 -9.96 -0.54
N HIS A 162 21.17 -8.82 -1.17
CA HIS A 162 20.73 -7.61 -0.45
C HIS A 162 19.33 -7.79 0.16
N VAL A 163 18.39 -8.36 -0.60
CA VAL A 163 17.03 -8.67 -0.12
C VAL A 163 17.08 -9.69 1.02
N SER A 164 17.88 -10.75 0.88
CA SER A 164 18.09 -11.75 1.94
C SER A 164 18.65 -11.12 3.22
N ALA A 165 19.61 -10.20 3.08
CA ALA A 165 20.19 -9.48 4.21
C ALA A 165 19.19 -8.52 4.89
N LEU A 166 18.25 -7.93 4.16
CA LEU A 166 17.16 -7.14 4.75
C LEU A 166 16.18 -8.03 5.51
N ARG A 167 15.80 -9.19 4.94
CA ARG A 167 14.94 -10.18 5.61
C ARG A 167 15.53 -10.70 6.93
N SER A 168 16.83 -10.88 7.00
CA SER A 168 17.50 -11.35 8.23
C SER A 168 17.48 -10.31 9.36
N ARG A 169 17.32 -9.03 9.02
CA ARG A 169 17.22 -7.93 9.99
C ARG A 169 15.80 -7.66 10.45
N VAL A 170 14.87 -7.73 9.50
CA VAL A 170 13.45 -7.44 9.74
C VAL A 170 12.60 -8.43 8.97
N ALA A 171 11.78 -9.21 9.68
CA ALA A 171 10.86 -10.15 9.07
C ALA A 171 9.78 -9.40 8.27
N PRO A 172 9.63 -9.68 6.96
CA PRO A 172 8.58 -9.04 6.16
C PRO A 172 7.19 -9.44 6.63
N LEU A 173 6.31 -8.46 6.77
CA LEU A 173 4.88 -8.65 6.95
C LEU A 173 4.22 -8.69 5.57
N TYR A 174 3.41 -9.70 5.32
CA TYR A 174 2.71 -9.83 4.05
C TYR A 174 1.23 -9.48 4.23
N ILE A 175 0.78 -8.47 3.47
CA ILE A 175 -0.63 -8.09 3.36
C ILE A 175 -1.06 -8.44 1.95
N GLY A 176 -1.81 -9.51 1.81
CA GLY A 176 -2.26 -9.96 0.50
C GLY A 176 -3.49 -10.84 0.60
N ALA A 177 -4.25 -10.83 -0.46
CA ALA A 177 -5.48 -11.57 -0.55
C ALA A 177 -5.60 -12.19 -1.94
N ASP A 178 -6.32 -13.29 -2.03
CA ASP A 178 -6.82 -13.74 -3.32
C ASP A 178 -7.84 -12.70 -3.86
N ARG A 179 -8.13 -12.81 -5.15
CA ARG A 179 -8.99 -11.85 -5.85
C ARG A 179 -10.38 -11.73 -5.20
N LEU A 180 -10.89 -12.81 -4.63
CA LEU A 180 -12.21 -12.83 -4.03
C LEU A 180 -12.21 -12.16 -2.65
N THR A 181 -11.22 -12.44 -1.82
CA THR A 181 -11.03 -11.77 -0.51
C THR A 181 -10.81 -10.26 -0.69
N ALA A 182 -10.04 -9.87 -1.72
CA ALA A 182 -9.82 -8.47 -2.08
C ALA A 182 -11.12 -7.78 -2.55
N TRP A 183 -11.96 -8.49 -3.31
CA TRP A 183 -13.29 -8.02 -3.71
C TRP A 183 -14.22 -7.84 -2.50
N GLU A 184 -14.31 -8.82 -1.60
CA GLU A 184 -15.12 -8.73 -0.38
C GLU A 184 -14.70 -7.52 0.47
N TYR A 185 -13.39 -7.31 0.65
CA TYR A 185 -12.84 -6.14 1.34
C TYR A 185 -13.20 -4.83 0.64
N SER A 186 -13.12 -4.78 -0.69
CA SER A 186 -13.48 -3.60 -1.48
C SER A 186 -14.96 -3.24 -1.33
N CYS A 187 -15.84 -4.24 -1.35
CA CYS A 187 -17.26 -4.07 -1.10
C CYS A 187 -17.53 -3.58 0.33
N TYR A 188 -16.84 -4.15 1.32
CA TYR A 188 -16.93 -3.69 2.71
C TYR A 188 -16.54 -2.23 2.85
N LEU A 189 -15.41 -1.82 2.29
CA LEU A 189 -14.97 -0.42 2.34
C LEU A 189 -15.97 0.53 1.65
N ALA A 190 -16.56 0.12 0.53
CA ALA A 190 -17.53 0.95 -0.18
C ALA A 190 -18.84 1.10 0.59
N ILE A 191 -19.36 0.02 1.16
CA ILE A 191 -20.67 -0.03 1.81
C ILE A 191 -20.59 0.46 3.25
N CYS A 192 -19.70 -0.14 4.06
CA CYS A 192 -19.62 0.10 5.50
C CYS A 192 -18.77 1.31 5.85
N GLN A 193 -17.65 1.51 5.14
CA GLN A 193 -16.73 2.62 5.38
C GLN A 193 -16.98 3.84 4.46
N ARG A 194 -18.00 3.78 3.62
CA ARG A 194 -18.39 4.84 2.69
C ARG A 194 -17.20 5.34 1.84
N MET A 195 -16.29 4.43 1.44
CA MET A 195 -15.06 4.78 0.73
C MET A 195 -15.29 5.59 -0.55
N LEU A 196 -16.42 5.39 -1.24
CA LEU A 196 -16.80 6.09 -2.45
C LEU A 196 -17.62 7.36 -2.19
N HIS A 197 -18.20 7.49 -1.00
CA HIS A 197 -19.04 8.61 -0.62
C HIS A 197 -18.39 9.40 0.51
N LYS A 198 -17.72 10.49 0.13
CA LYS A 198 -17.13 11.43 1.08
C LYS A 198 -17.80 12.79 0.89
N PRO A 199 -18.70 13.19 1.81
CA PRO A 199 -19.56 14.37 1.61
C PRO A 199 -18.76 15.67 1.40
N ASP A 200 -17.55 15.74 1.94
CA ASP A 200 -16.71 16.94 1.88
C ASP A 200 -15.71 16.95 0.70
N GLU A 201 -15.67 15.89 -0.11
CA GLU A 201 -14.78 15.84 -1.27
C GLU A 201 -15.55 16.13 -2.57
N ARG A 202 -14.96 16.96 -3.44
CA ARG A 202 -15.48 17.26 -4.80
C ARG A 202 -15.68 16.01 -5.67
N THR A 203 -15.12 14.89 -5.26
CA THR A 203 -15.15 13.59 -5.95
C THR A 203 -16.11 12.59 -5.30
N SER A 204 -17.03 13.06 -4.46
CA SER A 204 -18.03 12.20 -3.82
C SER A 204 -18.91 11.52 -4.87
N ILE A 205 -19.01 10.20 -4.78
CA ILE A 205 -19.80 9.37 -5.69
C ILE A 205 -21.22 9.22 -5.10
N SER A 206 -22.25 9.45 -5.91
CA SER A 206 -23.64 9.27 -5.47
C SER A 206 -23.94 7.79 -5.16
N PRO A 207 -24.88 7.49 -4.25
CA PRO A 207 -25.29 6.11 -3.95
C PRO A 207 -25.69 5.29 -5.18
N ALA A 208 -26.43 5.90 -6.12
CA ALA A 208 -26.82 5.23 -7.36
C ALA A 208 -25.63 4.82 -8.25
N ILE A 209 -24.61 5.67 -8.32
CA ILE A 209 -23.37 5.36 -9.04
C ILE A 209 -22.58 4.30 -8.28
N GLN A 210 -22.53 4.37 -6.94
CA GLN A 210 -21.89 3.33 -6.11
C GLN A 210 -22.51 1.96 -6.36
N ASP A 211 -23.83 1.85 -6.38
CA ASP A 211 -24.52 0.58 -6.61
C ASP A 211 -24.19 0.01 -8.00
N ARG A 212 -24.23 0.84 -9.04
CA ARG A 212 -23.82 0.44 -10.40
C ARG A 212 -22.34 0.02 -10.47
N ALA A 213 -21.46 0.71 -9.75
CA ALA A 213 -20.04 0.38 -9.70
C ALA A 213 -19.81 -0.97 -9.01
N LEU A 214 -20.47 -1.22 -7.90
CA LEU A 214 -20.40 -2.49 -7.18
C LEU A 214 -20.95 -3.65 -8.02
N GLU A 215 -22.07 -3.46 -8.69
CA GLU A 215 -22.65 -4.45 -9.59
C GLU A 215 -21.67 -4.79 -10.72
N TRP A 216 -21.20 -3.79 -11.46
CA TRP A 216 -20.29 -3.99 -12.57
C TRP A 216 -18.96 -4.61 -12.12
N PHE A 217 -18.36 -4.12 -11.03
CA PHE A 217 -17.14 -4.64 -10.45
C PHE A 217 -17.27 -6.11 -10.07
N THR A 218 -18.40 -6.48 -9.49
CA THR A 218 -18.68 -7.87 -9.07
C THR A 218 -18.85 -8.80 -10.26
N VAL A 219 -19.66 -8.40 -11.25
CA VAL A 219 -19.92 -9.21 -12.45
C VAL A 219 -18.64 -9.47 -13.24
N ASN A 220 -17.75 -8.49 -13.27
CA ASN A 220 -16.50 -8.56 -14.04
C ASN A 220 -15.26 -8.96 -13.21
N LEU A 221 -15.42 -9.34 -11.96
CA LEU A 221 -14.29 -9.63 -11.06
C LEU A 221 -13.24 -10.57 -11.66
N LEU A 222 -13.67 -11.63 -12.34
CA LEU A 222 -12.75 -12.61 -12.96
C LEU A 222 -12.02 -12.06 -14.20
N ARG A 223 -12.49 -10.93 -14.74
CA ARG A 223 -11.93 -10.26 -15.92
C ARG A 223 -11.07 -9.07 -15.57
N LEU A 224 -11.18 -8.58 -14.35
CA LEU A 224 -10.36 -7.50 -13.84
C LEU A 224 -8.96 -8.01 -13.48
N GLU A 225 -7.96 -7.15 -13.59
CA GLU A 225 -6.60 -7.46 -13.17
C GLU A 225 -6.56 -7.84 -11.70
N ASP A 226 -7.29 -7.10 -10.86
CA ASP A 226 -7.42 -7.38 -9.42
C ASP A 226 -8.81 -7.01 -8.87
N GLY A 227 -9.12 -7.48 -7.65
CA GLY A 227 -10.32 -7.15 -6.88
C GLY A 227 -10.13 -6.01 -5.87
N SER A 228 -9.13 -5.16 -6.04
CA SER A 228 -8.72 -4.18 -5.03
C SER A 228 -9.67 -2.98 -4.90
N PRO A 229 -9.67 -2.29 -3.74
CA PRO A 229 -10.37 -1.02 -3.56
C PRO A 229 -9.97 0.06 -4.57
N ARG A 230 -8.73 0.03 -5.07
CA ARG A 230 -8.23 0.95 -6.10
C ARG A 230 -8.99 0.73 -7.40
N THR A 231 -9.15 -0.52 -7.81
CA THR A 231 -9.89 -0.90 -9.02
C THR A 231 -11.37 -0.51 -8.89
N LEU A 232 -12.02 -0.78 -7.75
CA LEU A 232 -13.39 -0.34 -7.51
C LEU A 232 -13.55 1.18 -7.58
N LYS A 233 -12.62 1.96 -7.01
CA LYS A 233 -12.62 3.44 -7.12
C LYS A 233 -12.52 3.89 -8.56
N ALA A 234 -11.66 3.26 -9.35
CA ALA A 234 -11.51 3.59 -10.78
C ALA A 234 -12.81 3.29 -11.54
N VAL A 235 -13.43 2.13 -11.33
CA VAL A 235 -14.74 1.78 -11.91
C VAL A 235 -15.79 2.82 -11.57
N ALA A 236 -15.94 3.18 -10.29
CA ALA A 236 -16.92 4.17 -9.85
C ALA A 236 -16.69 5.55 -10.51
N LYS A 237 -15.43 5.95 -10.64
CA LYS A 237 -15.05 7.19 -11.30
C LYS A 237 -15.43 7.19 -12.80
N PHE A 238 -15.18 6.10 -13.53
CA PHE A 238 -15.57 6.01 -14.94
C PHE A 238 -17.08 6.06 -15.14
N ILE A 239 -17.83 5.35 -14.29
CA ILE A 239 -19.29 5.39 -14.31
C ILE A 239 -19.80 6.80 -14.01
N SER A 240 -19.16 7.54 -13.09
CA SER A 240 -19.57 8.90 -12.73
C SER A 240 -19.41 9.90 -13.87
N TYR A 241 -18.50 9.67 -14.81
CA TYR A 241 -18.33 10.57 -15.97
C TYR A 241 -19.44 10.45 -17.00
N ASN A 242 -20.01 9.25 -17.17
CA ASN A 242 -21.02 8.98 -18.18
C ASN A 242 -22.10 8.02 -17.65
N PRO A 243 -22.83 8.38 -16.58
CA PRO A 243 -23.70 7.44 -15.88
C PRO A 243 -24.84 6.88 -16.76
N GLU A 244 -25.29 7.64 -17.75
CA GLU A 244 -26.36 7.25 -18.66
C GLU A 244 -25.86 6.59 -19.97
N GLN A 245 -24.52 6.41 -20.11
CA GLN A 245 -23.93 5.87 -21.33
C GLN A 245 -23.02 4.66 -21.01
N PRO A 246 -23.58 3.51 -20.64
CA PRO A 246 -22.82 2.33 -20.22
C PRO A 246 -21.79 1.82 -21.25
N ARG A 247 -22.05 2.06 -22.55
CA ARG A 247 -21.11 1.65 -23.62
C ARG A 247 -19.81 2.44 -23.61
N LEU A 248 -19.84 3.74 -23.24
CA LEU A 248 -18.65 4.58 -23.20
C LEU A 248 -17.75 4.19 -22.03
N TRP A 249 -18.26 4.20 -20.82
CA TRP A 249 -17.46 3.85 -19.66
C TRP A 249 -17.00 2.39 -19.67
N ALA A 250 -17.79 1.46 -20.21
CA ALA A 250 -17.36 0.07 -20.39
C ALA A 250 -16.18 -0.06 -21.35
N LYS A 251 -16.15 0.73 -22.45
CA LYS A 251 -15.02 0.77 -23.37
C LYS A 251 -13.76 1.32 -22.72
N ASP A 252 -13.87 2.42 -21.96
CA ASP A 252 -12.75 3.03 -21.27
C ASP A 252 -12.19 2.11 -20.18
N MET A 253 -13.06 1.45 -19.42
CA MET A 253 -12.66 0.46 -18.42
C MET A 253 -11.96 -0.75 -19.03
N LYS A 254 -12.37 -1.22 -20.22
CA LYS A 254 -11.70 -2.31 -20.92
C LYS A 254 -10.23 -2.00 -21.18
N ALA A 255 -9.94 -0.77 -21.62
CA ALA A 255 -8.57 -0.36 -21.92
C ALA A 255 -7.66 -0.23 -20.67
N MET A 256 -8.22 0.03 -19.50
CA MET A 256 -7.45 0.39 -18.31
C MET A 256 -7.43 -0.67 -17.22
N LEU A 257 -8.48 -1.51 -17.11
CA LEU A 257 -8.68 -2.38 -15.94
C LEU A 257 -8.69 -3.88 -16.27
N VAL A 258 -8.75 -4.24 -17.54
CA VAL A 258 -8.80 -5.66 -17.95
C VAL A 258 -7.44 -6.11 -18.38
N SER A 259 -7.04 -7.30 -17.92
CA SER A 259 -5.86 -7.98 -18.46
C SER A 259 -6.03 -8.20 -19.98
N PRO A 260 -5.02 -7.90 -20.81
CA PRO A 260 -5.08 -8.10 -22.27
C PRO A 260 -5.49 -9.51 -22.66
N ASP A 261 -5.16 -10.51 -21.85
CA ASP A 261 -5.40 -11.93 -22.11
C ASP A 261 -6.78 -12.43 -21.65
N GLN A 262 -7.60 -11.54 -21.08
CA GLN A 262 -8.92 -11.92 -20.57
C GLN A 262 -10.03 -11.72 -21.63
N PRO A 263 -11.06 -12.59 -21.63
CA PRO A 263 -12.20 -12.45 -22.54
C PRO A 263 -12.99 -11.17 -22.27
N ASP A 264 -13.81 -10.75 -23.25
CA ASP A 264 -14.63 -9.55 -23.15
C ASP A 264 -15.49 -9.49 -21.90
N PHE A 265 -15.85 -8.26 -21.48
CA PHE A 265 -16.70 -8.02 -20.32
C PHE A 265 -18.06 -8.71 -20.40
N ILE A 266 -18.58 -9.09 -19.23
CA ILE A 266 -19.99 -9.40 -19.10
C ILE A 266 -20.76 -8.07 -19.07
N PRO A 267 -21.69 -7.83 -20.00
CA PRO A 267 -22.51 -6.62 -19.95
C PRO A 267 -23.41 -6.60 -18.70
N PRO A 268 -23.90 -5.44 -18.29
CA PRO A 268 -24.89 -5.35 -17.21
C PRO A 268 -26.06 -6.32 -17.47
N GLY A 269 -26.45 -7.11 -16.47
CA GLY A 269 -27.47 -8.15 -16.61
C GLY A 269 -26.96 -9.53 -17.07
N GLY A 270 -25.64 -9.69 -17.29
CA GLY A 270 -25.03 -11.00 -17.61
C GLY A 270 -25.06 -11.98 -16.43
N VAL A 271 -25.01 -13.28 -16.74
CA VAL A 271 -25.08 -14.35 -15.75
C VAL A 271 -23.79 -14.42 -14.95
N MET A 272 -23.91 -14.28 -13.66
CA MET A 272 -22.79 -14.40 -12.71
C MET A 272 -22.55 -15.87 -12.32
N PRO A 273 -21.30 -16.32 -12.15
CA PRO A 273 -21.02 -17.64 -11.62
C PRO A 273 -21.70 -17.87 -10.27
N ARG A 274 -22.34 -19.03 -10.07
CA ARG A 274 -23.17 -19.34 -8.90
C ARG A 274 -22.46 -19.17 -7.57
N ILE A 275 -21.17 -19.48 -7.52
CA ILE A 275 -20.33 -19.33 -6.32
C ILE A 275 -20.25 -17.87 -5.84
N PHE A 276 -20.30 -16.89 -6.73
CA PHE A 276 -20.33 -15.47 -6.40
C PHE A 276 -21.70 -15.03 -5.90
N LEU A 277 -22.77 -15.54 -6.53
CA LEU A 277 -24.14 -15.27 -6.09
C LEU A 277 -24.38 -15.76 -4.65
N ASP A 278 -23.88 -16.95 -4.31
CA ASP A 278 -24.01 -17.52 -2.97
C ASP A 278 -23.23 -16.72 -1.92
N ARG A 279 -22.02 -16.26 -2.26
CA ARG A 279 -21.22 -15.39 -1.36
C ARG A 279 -21.81 -13.99 -1.22
N MET A 280 -22.28 -13.38 -2.32
CA MET A 280 -22.99 -12.10 -2.27
C MET A 280 -24.28 -12.20 -1.45
N ALA A 281 -25.03 -13.28 -1.60
CA ALA A 281 -26.23 -13.51 -0.79
C ALA A 281 -25.89 -13.60 0.70
N LYS A 282 -24.80 -14.29 1.06
CA LYS A 282 -24.30 -14.35 2.44
C LYS A 282 -23.85 -12.98 2.95
N ALA A 283 -23.08 -12.23 2.16
CA ALA A 283 -22.65 -10.89 2.52
C ALA A 283 -23.82 -9.91 2.67
N ARG A 284 -24.79 -9.93 1.72
CA ARG A 284 -26.02 -9.14 1.84
C ARG A 284 -26.90 -9.54 3.02
N MET A 285 -26.97 -10.83 3.36
CA MET A 285 -27.71 -11.30 4.54
C MET A 285 -27.03 -10.87 5.84
N SER A 286 -25.70 -10.89 5.92
CA SER A 286 -24.97 -10.37 7.08
C SER A 286 -25.15 -8.86 7.20
N LEU A 287 -25.11 -8.12 6.09
CA LEU A 287 -25.35 -6.67 6.03
C LEU A 287 -26.80 -6.30 6.41
N ARG A 288 -27.81 -7.11 6.03
CA ARG A 288 -29.21 -6.89 6.43
C ARG A 288 -29.51 -7.27 7.87
N ARG A 289 -28.78 -8.19 8.47
CA ARG A 289 -28.96 -8.56 9.90
C ARG A 289 -28.30 -7.57 10.85
N ALA A 290 -27.40 -6.72 10.33
CA ALA A 290 -26.69 -5.70 11.08
C ALA A 290 -27.32 -4.29 10.92
N ALA A 291 -28.31 -4.15 10.06
CA ALA A 291 -29.16 -2.96 9.90
C ALA A 291 -30.50 -3.16 10.60
#